data_c79891e94e2e977ca834f0275195d567
#
_entry.id   c79891e94e2e977ca834f0275195d567
#
_cell.length_a   1.000
_cell.length_b   1.000
_cell.length_c   1.000
_cell.angle_alpha   90.00
_cell.angle_beta   90.00
_cell.angle_gamma   90.00
#
_symmetry.space_group_name_H-M   'P 1'
#
loop_
_entity.id
_entity.type
_entity.pdbx_description
1 polymer ?
#
loop_
_entity_poly.entity_id
_entity_poly.type
_entity_poly.pdbx_seq_one_letter_code
_entity_poly.pdbx_strand_id
1 'polypeptide(L)'
;PNLFTVELICHGVPSCKFLKESIPSNILKKRIKQINFRSNSQYKFSLIEDNQILPSYQRPLSNDLYMKAFFNGITYRPSCLSCHFARKERNADMTIGDFWGLKSTKITDINKGVSLVLINTNAGKTLFNLCSDSLYSEERPYKEALDANEPLNHPIKKSIRYNVFRTLYPHFGYKYSLFFALPDKILAMKIKYYLKHNK
;
A
#
# COMPACT_ATOMS: atom_id res chain seq x y z
N PRO A 1 -10.23 20.75 -24.88
CA PRO A 1 -11.02 20.00 -23.89
C PRO A 1 -10.64 20.47 -22.49
N ASN A 2 -11.65 20.74 -21.64
CA ASN A 2 -11.43 21.18 -20.26
C ASN A 2 -11.32 20.00 -19.30
N LEU A 3 -10.67 18.90 -19.73
CA LEU A 3 -10.48 17.70 -18.95
C LEU A 3 -9.00 17.44 -18.75
N PHE A 4 -8.59 17.31 -17.50
CA PHE A 4 -7.29 16.80 -17.11
C PHE A 4 -7.44 15.40 -16.52
N THR A 5 -6.51 14.53 -16.80
CA THR A 5 -6.50 13.14 -16.31
C THR A 5 -5.30 12.90 -15.43
N VAL A 6 -5.55 12.28 -14.27
CA VAL A 6 -4.49 11.88 -13.31
C VAL A 6 -4.66 10.43 -12.98
N GLU A 7 -3.64 9.62 -13.18
CA GLU A 7 -3.61 8.22 -12.80
C GLU A 7 -2.68 7.96 -11.62
N LEU A 8 -2.90 6.83 -10.95
CA LEU A 8 -2.12 6.43 -9.77
C LEU A 8 -1.15 5.30 -10.10
N ILE A 9 0.07 5.35 -9.56
CA ILE A 9 0.95 4.19 -9.48
C ILE A 9 0.37 3.24 -8.45
N CYS A 10 -0.34 2.21 -8.91
CA CYS A 10 -1.10 1.31 -8.06
C CYS A 10 -0.27 0.09 -7.67
N HIS A 11 -0.10 -0.14 -6.39
CA HIS A 11 0.60 -1.32 -5.87
C HIS A 11 -0.23 -2.61 -5.98
N GLY A 12 -1.55 -2.49 -5.93
CA GLY A 12 -2.50 -3.60 -6.04
C GLY A 12 -3.76 -3.38 -5.20
N VAL A 13 -4.80 -4.17 -5.46
CA VAL A 13 -6.10 -4.05 -4.77
C VAL A 13 -6.50 -5.40 -4.15
N PRO A 14 -6.61 -5.49 -2.83
CA PRO A 14 -7.14 -6.68 -2.16
C PRO A 14 -8.67 -6.73 -2.22
N SER A 15 -9.25 -7.90 -1.93
CA SER A 15 -10.68 -8.02 -1.71
C SER A 15 -11.08 -7.40 -0.36
N CYS A 16 -12.20 -6.68 -0.33
CA CYS A 16 -12.80 -6.19 0.92
C CYS A 16 -13.13 -7.32 1.90
N LYS A 17 -13.40 -8.54 1.40
CA LYS A 17 -13.62 -9.71 2.22
C LYS A 17 -12.40 -10.04 3.09
N PHE A 18 -11.19 -9.96 2.54
CA PHE A 18 -9.96 -10.20 3.31
C PHE A 18 -9.76 -9.18 4.43
N LEU A 19 -10.11 -7.92 4.18
CA LEU A 19 -10.09 -6.90 5.21
C LEU A 19 -11.05 -7.23 6.35
N LYS A 20 -12.30 -7.57 6.02
CA LYS A 20 -13.31 -7.96 7.02
C LYS A 20 -12.86 -9.17 7.84
N GLU A 21 -12.37 -10.22 7.18
CA GLU A 21 -11.92 -11.44 7.86
C GLU A 21 -10.62 -11.25 8.68
N SER A 22 -9.85 -10.20 8.41
CA SER A 22 -8.67 -9.83 9.20
C SER A 22 -9.02 -9.18 10.54
N ILE A 23 -10.22 -8.64 10.67
CA ILE A 23 -10.72 -7.94 11.87
C ILE A 23 -11.51 -8.94 12.73
N PRO A 24 -11.22 -9.06 14.04
CA PRO A 24 -11.98 -9.93 14.93
C PRO A 24 -13.48 -9.58 14.95
N SER A 25 -14.34 -10.59 15.04
CA SER A 25 -15.78 -10.43 14.98
C SER A 25 -16.36 -9.53 16.10
N ASN A 26 -15.77 -9.56 17.28
CA ASN A 26 -16.15 -8.67 18.37
C ASN A 26 -15.85 -7.18 18.08
N ILE A 27 -14.83 -6.91 17.28
CA ILE A 27 -14.48 -5.55 16.83
C ILE A 27 -15.40 -5.12 15.68
N LEU A 28 -15.72 -6.03 14.74
CA LEU A 28 -16.65 -5.74 13.64
C LEU A 28 -18.08 -5.40 14.11
N LYS A 29 -18.47 -5.84 15.32
CA LYS A 29 -19.76 -5.46 15.96
C LYS A 29 -19.78 -4.02 16.45
N LYS A 30 -18.63 -3.37 16.59
CA LYS A 30 -18.53 -1.98 16.96
C LYS A 30 -18.88 -1.05 15.81
N ARG A 31 -19.25 0.18 16.12
CA ARG A 31 -19.62 1.19 15.10
C ARG A 31 -18.37 1.82 14.47
N ILE A 32 -17.68 1.06 13.63
CA ILE A 32 -16.49 1.55 12.92
C ILE A 32 -16.92 2.54 11.84
N LYS A 33 -16.46 3.79 11.96
CA LYS A 33 -16.72 4.85 10.99
C LYS A 33 -15.60 5.01 9.96
N GLN A 34 -14.35 4.72 10.35
CA GLN A 34 -13.20 4.95 9.49
C GLN A 34 -12.10 3.91 9.75
N ILE A 35 -11.36 3.62 8.69
CA ILE A 35 -10.18 2.77 8.72
C ILE A 35 -9.00 3.59 8.20
N ASN A 36 -7.92 3.64 8.98
CA ASN A 36 -6.68 4.27 8.57
C ASN A 36 -5.59 3.23 8.39
N PHE A 37 -4.81 3.38 7.32
CA PHE A 37 -3.64 2.55 7.01
C PHE A 37 -2.31 3.29 7.25
N ARG A 38 -2.38 4.59 7.52
CA ARG A 38 -1.25 5.44 7.88
C ARG A 38 -1.59 6.32 9.08
N SER A 39 -0.59 6.55 9.93
CA SER A 39 -0.65 7.53 11.02
C SER A 39 0.76 8.08 11.24
N ASN A 40 0.91 9.40 11.22
CA ASN A 40 2.19 10.10 11.42
C ASN A 40 3.32 9.50 10.55
N SER A 41 3.10 9.42 9.24
CA SER A 41 4.05 8.89 8.24
C SER A 41 4.42 7.41 8.36
N GLN A 42 3.83 6.70 9.30
CA GLN A 42 4.05 5.26 9.48
C GLN A 42 2.87 4.44 8.96
N TYR A 43 3.16 3.31 8.36
CA TYR A 43 2.14 2.32 8.04
C TYR A 43 1.61 1.70 9.32
N LYS A 44 0.37 2.05 9.65
CA LYS A 44 -0.31 1.64 10.88
C LYS A 44 -1.79 1.41 10.61
N PHE A 45 -2.23 0.18 10.79
CA PHE A 45 -3.64 -0.15 10.66
C PHE A 45 -4.39 0.30 11.93
N SER A 46 -5.40 1.14 11.77
CA SER A 46 -6.19 1.66 12.88
C SER A 46 -7.66 1.68 12.53
N LEU A 47 -8.51 1.35 13.48
CA LEU A 47 -9.96 1.48 13.39
C LEU A 47 -10.42 2.66 14.24
N ILE A 48 -11.35 3.44 13.71
CA ILE A 48 -11.89 4.63 14.37
C ILE A 48 -13.38 4.41 14.64
N GLU A 49 -13.76 4.54 15.91
CA GLU A 49 -15.12 4.53 16.42
C GLU A 49 -15.42 5.92 17.01
N ASP A 50 -16.52 6.54 16.61
CA ASP A 50 -16.94 7.85 17.12
C ASP A 50 -15.84 8.93 17.18
N ASN A 51 -15.07 9.03 16.09
CA ASN A 51 -13.93 9.93 15.89
C ASN A 51 -12.72 9.67 16.81
N GLN A 52 -12.70 8.56 17.55
CA GLN A 52 -11.58 8.15 18.37
C GLN A 52 -10.95 6.85 17.82
N ILE A 53 -9.63 6.79 17.90
CA ILE A 53 -8.90 5.56 17.55
C ILE A 53 -9.22 4.52 18.63
N LEU A 54 -9.67 3.31 18.20
CA LEU A 54 -9.79 2.18 19.10
C LEU A 54 -8.39 1.77 19.59
N PRO A 55 -8.02 1.98 20.86
CA PRO A 55 -6.67 1.65 21.34
C PRO A 55 -6.35 0.16 21.19
N SER A 56 -7.37 -0.69 21.34
CA SER A 56 -7.26 -2.15 21.16
C SER A 56 -7.04 -2.58 19.71
N TYR A 57 -7.21 -1.68 18.74
CA TYR A 57 -7.05 -1.99 17.32
C TYR A 57 -6.22 -0.96 16.58
N GLN A 58 -5.03 -0.73 17.10
CA GLN A 58 -3.99 0.05 16.47
C GLN A 58 -2.74 -0.82 16.31
N ARG A 59 -2.43 -1.23 15.07
CA ARG A 59 -1.37 -2.19 14.79
C ARG A 59 -0.36 -1.62 13.79
N PRO A 60 0.92 -1.51 14.15
CA PRO A 60 1.97 -1.15 13.19
C PRO A 60 2.12 -2.25 12.14
N LEU A 61 2.65 -1.92 10.97
CA LEU A 61 2.92 -2.87 9.88
C LEU A 61 3.65 -4.13 10.36
N SER A 62 4.58 -3.97 11.31
CA SER A 62 5.33 -5.09 11.89
C SER A 62 4.45 -6.15 12.57
N ASN A 63 3.25 -5.79 13.03
CA ASN A 63 2.36 -6.63 13.83
C ASN A 63 0.97 -6.84 13.18
N ASP A 64 0.74 -6.32 11.98
CA ASP A 64 -0.52 -6.50 11.28
C ASP A 64 -0.40 -7.46 10.10
N LEU A 65 -1.14 -8.57 10.14
CA LEU A 65 -1.10 -9.61 9.11
C LEU A 65 -1.76 -9.19 7.81
N TYR A 66 -2.80 -8.33 7.87
CA TYR A 66 -3.46 -7.85 6.68
C TYR A 66 -2.51 -6.97 5.85
N MET A 67 -1.86 -6.01 6.51
CA MET A 67 -0.88 -5.15 5.84
C MET A 67 0.33 -5.94 5.33
N LYS A 68 0.82 -6.91 6.12
CA LYS A 68 1.90 -7.80 5.65
C LYS A 68 1.50 -8.59 4.42
N ALA A 69 0.31 -9.16 4.40
CA ALA A 69 -0.19 -9.90 3.26
C ALA A 69 -0.36 -9.00 2.02
N PHE A 70 -0.82 -7.77 2.22
CA PHE A 70 -0.91 -6.75 1.18
C PHE A 70 0.48 -6.42 0.60
N PHE A 71 1.43 -5.99 1.42
CA PHE A 71 2.77 -5.61 0.95
C PHE A 71 3.59 -6.77 0.36
N ASN A 72 3.21 -8.01 0.65
CA ASN A 72 3.79 -9.19 -0.01
C ASN A 72 2.99 -9.65 -1.26
N GLY A 73 2.02 -8.89 -1.72
CA GLY A 73 1.22 -9.18 -2.91
C GLY A 73 0.31 -10.40 -2.81
N ILE A 74 0.10 -10.95 -1.61
CA ILE A 74 -0.61 -12.22 -1.38
C ILE A 74 -2.12 -12.06 -1.56
N THR A 75 -2.66 -10.91 -1.16
CA THR A 75 -4.10 -10.66 -1.14
C THR A 75 -4.62 -9.94 -2.37
N TYR A 76 -3.78 -9.68 -3.36
CA TYR A 76 -4.19 -8.97 -4.57
C TYR A 76 -5.22 -9.74 -5.39
N ARG A 77 -6.04 -9.00 -6.11
CA ARG A 77 -6.97 -9.57 -7.07
C ARG A 77 -6.20 -10.21 -8.24
N PRO A 78 -6.74 -11.27 -8.86
CA PRO A 78 -6.11 -11.86 -10.05
C PRO A 78 -5.83 -10.84 -11.15
N SER A 79 -6.74 -9.86 -11.36
CA SER A 79 -6.56 -8.78 -12.33
C SER A 79 -5.33 -7.90 -12.07
N CYS A 80 -4.82 -7.81 -10.84
CA CYS A 80 -3.60 -7.07 -10.54
C CYS A 80 -2.35 -7.75 -11.13
N LEU A 81 -2.39 -9.08 -11.31
CA LEU A 81 -1.28 -9.86 -11.85
C LEU A 81 -1.13 -9.72 -13.37
N SER A 82 -2.15 -9.21 -14.05
CA SER A 82 -2.19 -8.93 -15.49
C SER A 82 -2.68 -7.50 -15.76
N CYS A 83 -2.34 -6.58 -14.88
CA CYS A 83 -2.82 -5.21 -14.95
C CYS A 83 -2.23 -4.47 -16.17
N HIS A 84 -3.08 -4.04 -17.08
CA HIS A 84 -2.67 -3.30 -18.28
C HIS A 84 -2.14 -1.89 -17.98
N PHE A 85 -2.40 -1.36 -16.80
CA PHE A 85 -1.93 -0.04 -16.36
C PHE A 85 -0.56 -0.09 -15.65
N ALA A 86 -0.07 -1.27 -15.27
CA ALA A 86 1.24 -1.43 -14.68
C ALA A 86 2.31 -1.57 -15.77
N ARG A 87 2.73 -0.44 -16.34
CA ARG A 87 3.68 -0.35 -17.46
C ARG A 87 4.32 1.04 -17.50
N LYS A 88 5.38 1.20 -18.28
CA LYS A 88 6.10 2.48 -18.43
C LYS A 88 5.29 3.53 -19.19
N GLU A 89 4.54 3.09 -20.19
CA GLU A 89 3.67 3.96 -21.00
C GLU A 89 2.45 4.35 -20.19
N ARG A 90 2.22 5.65 -20.06
CA ARG A 90 1.14 6.22 -19.29
C ARG A 90 0.09 6.85 -20.19
N ASN A 91 -1.18 6.69 -19.83
CA ASN A 91 -2.30 7.17 -20.64
C ASN A 91 -2.87 8.51 -20.13
N ALA A 92 -2.66 8.82 -18.84
CA ALA A 92 -3.13 10.05 -18.23
C ALA A 92 -2.16 11.22 -18.47
N ASP A 93 -2.63 12.45 -18.28
CA ASP A 93 -1.81 13.65 -18.39
C ASP A 93 -0.75 13.73 -17.31
N MET A 94 -1.07 13.23 -16.10
CA MET A 94 -0.15 13.08 -15.00
C MET A 94 -0.29 11.71 -14.36
N THR A 95 0.82 11.21 -13.81
CA THR A 95 0.83 10.00 -12.97
C THR A 95 1.40 10.36 -11.60
N ILE A 96 0.73 9.95 -10.52
CA ILE A 96 1.16 10.23 -9.15
C ILE A 96 1.34 8.93 -8.37
N GLY A 97 2.20 8.96 -7.35
CA GLY A 97 2.39 7.83 -6.45
C GLY A 97 3.35 8.14 -5.31
N ASP A 98 3.59 7.16 -4.44
CA ASP A 98 4.67 7.26 -3.45
C ASP A 98 6.03 7.16 -4.18
N PHE A 99 6.98 8.03 -3.85
CA PHE A 99 8.34 7.95 -4.42
C PHE A 99 9.18 6.94 -3.63
N TRP A 100 9.08 5.69 -3.98
CA TRP A 100 9.90 4.66 -3.37
C TRP A 100 11.32 4.70 -3.93
N GLY A 101 12.28 4.45 -3.04
CA GLY A 101 13.70 4.45 -3.42
C GLY A 101 14.30 5.82 -3.69
N LEU A 102 13.63 6.92 -3.27
CA LEU A 102 14.20 8.26 -3.31
C LEU A 102 15.54 8.24 -2.59
N LYS A 103 16.60 8.66 -3.30
CA LYS A 103 17.96 8.71 -2.78
C LYS A 103 18.20 10.02 -2.00
N SER A 104 19.23 10.75 -2.32
CA SER A 104 19.47 12.08 -1.73
C SER A 104 18.45 13.10 -2.24
N THR A 105 17.94 13.96 -1.37
CA THR A 105 16.98 15.02 -1.70
C THR A 105 17.23 16.25 -0.83
N LYS A 106 16.80 17.41 -1.33
CA LYS A 106 16.77 18.68 -0.57
C LYS A 106 15.49 18.81 0.27
N ILE A 107 14.52 17.91 0.09
CA ILE A 107 13.27 17.91 0.85
C ILE A 107 13.58 17.55 2.31
N THR A 108 13.23 18.44 3.24
CA THR A 108 13.53 18.26 4.67
C THR A 108 12.57 17.30 5.37
N ASP A 109 11.32 17.28 4.95
CA ASP A 109 10.23 16.51 5.59
C ASP A 109 9.97 15.13 4.95
N ILE A 110 11.02 14.45 4.50
CA ILE A 110 10.92 13.12 3.84
C ILE A 110 10.18 12.09 4.70
N ASN A 111 10.20 12.25 6.00
CA ASN A 111 9.48 11.36 6.92
C ASN A 111 7.94 11.43 6.78
N LYS A 112 7.41 12.50 6.18
CA LYS A 112 5.99 12.62 5.86
C LYS A 112 5.60 11.86 4.59
N GLY A 113 6.59 11.34 3.86
CA GLY A 113 6.47 10.74 2.55
C GLY A 113 6.68 11.79 1.44
N VAL A 114 7.21 11.34 0.32
CA VAL A 114 7.41 12.16 -0.89
C VAL A 114 6.57 11.57 -2.00
N SER A 115 5.81 12.42 -2.68
CA SER A 115 5.04 12.01 -3.85
C SER A 115 5.91 12.02 -5.10
N LEU A 116 5.81 10.98 -5.90
CA LEU A 116 6.29 10.96 -7.27
C LEU A 116 5.23 11.56 -8.16
N VAL A 117 5.62 12.47 -9.04
CA VAL A 117 4.78 13.03 -10.09
C VAL A 117 5.48 12.84 -11.44
N LEU A 118 4.83 12.16 -12.36
CA LEU A 118 5.25 12.06 -13.75
C LEU A 118 4.34 12.95 -14.59
N ILE A 119 4.94 13.84 -15.38
CA ILE A 119 4.23 14.71 -16.31
C ILE A 119 4.30 14.05 -17.69
N ASN A 120 3.16 13.57 -18.19
CA ASN A 120 3.15 12.74 -19.40
C ASN A 120 2.78 13.55 -20.65
N THR A 121 2.04 14.67 -20.49
CA THR A 121 1.56 15.50 -21.61
C THR A 121 1.73 16.99 -21.31
N ASN A 122 1.52 17.84 -22.34
CA ASN A 122 1.47 19.30 -22.15
C ASN A 122 0.30 19.73 -21.27
N ALA A 123 -0.82 19.03 -21.30
CA ALA A 123 -1.94 19.29 -20.39
C ALA A 123 -1.56 18.98 -18.94
N GLY A 124 -0.83 17.86 -18.71
CA GLY A 124 -0.26 17.53 -17.40
C GLY A 124 0.73 18.58 -16.89
N LYS A 125 1.57 19.14 -17.78
CA LYS A 125 2.46 20.24 -17.43
C LYS A 125 1.70 21.50 -17.03
N THR A 126 0.64 21.82 -17.74
CA THR A 126 -0.24 22.95 -17.39
C THR A 126 -0.88 22.74 -16.02
N LEU A 127 -1.42 21.54 -15.77
CA LEU A 127 -2.03 21.21 -14.49
C LEU A 127 -1.01 21.30 -13.34
N PHE A 128 0.19 20.77 -13.52
CA PHE A 128 1.26 20.85 -12.52
C PHE A 128 1.65 22.29 -12.21
N ASN A 129 1.80 23.13 -13.23
CA ASN A 129 2.15 24.54 -13.07
C ASN A 129 1.08 25.33 -12.30
N LEU A 130 -0.20 25.00 -12.47
CA LEU A 130 -1.29 25.63 -11.70
C LEU A 130 -1.21 25.33 -10.19
N CYS A 131 -0.52 24.25 -9.80
CA CYS A 131 -0.35 23.86 -8.40
C CYS A 131 1.04 24.24 -7.84
N SER A 132 1.96 24.74 -8.66
CA SER A 132 3.39 24.93 -8.32
C SER A 132 3.60 25.80 -7.10
N ASP A 133 2.83 26.86 -6.92
CA ASP A 133 2.96 27.81 -5.81
C ASP A 133 2.61 27.20 -4.45
N SER A 134 1.87 26.09 -4.47
CA SER A 134 1.45 25.35 -3.27
C SER A 134 2.30 24.09 -3.00
N LEU A 135 3.29 23.82 -3.86
CA LEU A 135 4.11 22.61 -3.80
C LEU A 135 5.59 22.94 -3.72
N TYR A 136 6.31 22.21 -2.88
CA TYR A 136 7.75 22.11 -3.04
C TYR A 136 8.06 20.92 -3.95
N SER A 137 8.74 21.14 -5.05
CA SER A 137 9.09 20.09 -6.01
C SER A 137 10.57 20.10 -6.36
N GLU A 138 11.09 18.92 -6.64
CA GLU A 138 12.46 18.68 -7.08
C GLU A 138 12.44 17.79 -8.31
N GLU A 139 13.01 18.25 -9.41
CA GLU A 139 13.12 17.45 -10.62
C GLU A 139 14.12 16.31 -10.42
N ARG A 140 13.72 15.09 -10.84
CA ARG A 140 14.50 13.88 -10.65
C ARG A 140 14.62 13.08 -11.95
N PRO A 141 15.73 12.33 -12.14
CA PRO A 141 15.84 11.42 -13.28
C PRO A 141 14.73 10.35 -13.24
N TYR A 142 14.02 10.18 -14.37
CA TYR A 142 12.96 9.17 -14.50
C TYR A 142 13.43 7.75 -14.14
N LYS A 143 14.69 7.43 -14.42
CA LYS A 143 15.29 6.14 -14.07
C LYS A 143 15.22 5.86 -12.56
N GLU A 144 15.37 6.86 -11.71
CA GLU A 144 15.29 6.68 -10.25
C GLU A 144 13.89 6.21 -9.82
N ALA A 145 12.85 6.76 -10.45
CA ALA A 145 11.48 6.32 -10.21
C ALA A 145 11.23 4.89 -10.69
N LEU A 146 11.74 4.52 -11.88
CA LEU A 146 11.60 3.18 -12.44
C LEU A 146 12.29 2.10 -11.60
N ASP A 147 13.49 2.40 -11.09
CA ASP A 147 14.30 1.42 -10.36
C ASP A 147 13.64 0.95 -9.07
N ALA A 148 12.79 1.77 -8.46
CA ALA A 148 12.18 1.48 -7.16
C ALA A 148 10.66 1.28 -7.18
N ASN A 149 9.97 1.69 -8.25
CA ASN A 149 8.53 1.53 -8.39
C ASN A 149 8.22 0.41 -9.39
N GLU A 150 8.20 -0.84 -8.93
CA GLU A 150 7.89 -2.01 -9.77
C GLU A 150 6.61 -1.84 -10.61
N PRO A 151 5.49 -1.26 -10.09
CA PRO A 151 4.27 -1.04 -10.88
C PRO A 151 4.41 -0.04 -12.03
N LEU A 152 5.50 0.72 -12.11
CA LEU A 152 5.84 1.53 -13.29
C LEU A 152 6.39 0.69 -14.44
N ASN A 153 6.89 -0.51 -14.17
CA ASN A 153 7.57 -1.35 -15.17
C ASN A 153 6.66 -2.47 -15.68
N HIS A 154 5.97 -3.14 -14.78
CA HIS A 154 5.15 -4.32 -15.08
C HIS A 154 4.19 -4.64 -13.92
N PRO A 155 3.16 -5.47 -14.17
CA PRO A 155 2.32 -6.01 -13.10
C PRO A 155 3.14 -6.79 -12.07
N ILE A 156 2.64 -6.82 -10.84
CA ILE A 156 3.28 -7.61 -9.79
C ILE A 156 3.35 -9.08 -10.17
N LYS A 157 4.48 -9.71 -9.92
CA LYS A 157 4.70 -11.12 -10.24
C LYS A 157 3.98 -12.04 -9.26
N LYS A 158 3.35 -13.06 -9.79
CA LYS A 158 2.69 -14.09 -9.00
C LYS A 158 3.71 -14.87 -8.19
N SER A 159 3.64 -14.79 -6.86
CA SER A 159 4.54 -15.51 -5.96
C SER A 159 4.01 -16.89 -5.56
N ILE A 160 4.89 -17.79 -5.10
CA ILE A 160 4.49 -19.07 -4.49
C ILE A 160 3.56 -18.83 -3.31
N ARG A 161 3.82 -17.82 -2.49
CA ARG A 161 3.00 -17.43 -1.33
C ARG A 161 1.58 -17.04 -1.73
N TYR A 162 1.43 -16.33 -2.85
CA TYR A 162 0.13 -16.01 -3.44
C TYR A 162 -0.63 -17.30 -3.79
N ASN A 163 0.03 -18.25 -4.45
CA ASN A 163 -0.59 -19.52 -4.83
C ASN A 163 -1.02 -20.31 -3.60
N VAL A 164 -0.15 -20.48 -2.61
CA VAL A 164 -0.47 -21.16 -1.33
C VAL A 164 -1.70 -20.54 -0.68
N PHE A 165 -1.71 -19.21 -0.54
CA PHE A 165 -2.86 -18.53 0.03
C PHE A 165 -4.14 -18.77 -0.75
N ARG A 166 -4.11 -18.62 -2.07
CA ARG A 166 -5.29 -18.74 -2.94
C ARG A 166 -5.84 -20.17 -2.99
N THR A 167 -4.98 -21.17 -2.94
CA THR A 167 -5.37 -22.59 -2.89
C THR A 167 -6.02 -22.94 -1.55
N LEU A 168 -5.45 -22.47 -0.45
CA LEU A 168 -5.93 -22.84 0.88
C LEU A 168 -7.15 -22.01 1.35
N TYR A 169 -7.28 -20.78 0.86
CA TYR A 169 -8.30 -19.84 1.32
C TYR A 169 -9.74 -20.35 1.24
N PRO A 170 -10.20 -21.03 0.15
CA PRO A 170 -11.55 -21.56 0.08
C PRO A 170 -11.89 -22.61 1.15
N HIS A 171 -10.87 -23.32 1.66
CA HIS A 171 -11.02 -24.42 2.59
C HIS A 171 -10.78 -24.03 4.06
N PHE A 172 -9.86 -23.13 4.30
CA PHE A 172 -9.37 -22.83 5.65
C PHE A 172 -9.60 -21.37 6.07
N GLY A 173 -10.13 -20.52 5.17
CA GLY A 173 -10.36 -19.10 5.43
C GLY A 173 -9.07 -18.29 5.55
N TYR A 174 -9.22 -16.99 5.82
CA TYR A 174 -8.15 -16.00 5.73
C TYR A 174 -6.97 -16.27 6.67
N LYS A 175 -7.27 -16.47 7.96
CA LYS A 175 -6.25 -16.55 9.02
C LYS A 175 -5.32 -17.75 8.85
N TYR A 176 -5.89 -18.93 8.63
CA TYR A 176 -5.11 -20.15 8.47
C TYR A 176 -4.33 -20.18 7.16
N SER A 177 -4.93 -19.71 6.07
CA SER A 177 -4.25 -19.63 4.78
C SER A 177 -3.06 -18.67 4.80
N LEU A 178 -3.13 -17.57 5.55
CA LEU A 178 -1.98 -16.71 5.79
C LEU A 178 -0.91 -17.37 6.63
N PHE A 179 -1.28 -18.19 7.62
CA PHE A 179 -0.31 -18.91 8.42
C PHE A 179 0.61 -19.78 7.56
N PHE A 180 0.07 -20.48 6.58
CA PHE A 180 0.84 -21.28 5.64
C PHE A 180 1.55 -20.45 4.55
N ALA A 181 0.97 -19.33 4.13
CA ALA A 181 1.58 -18.47 3.12
C ALA A 181 2.72 -17.58 3.64
N LEU A 182 2.71 -17.22 4.95
CA LEU A 182 3.65 -16.32 5.60
C LEU A 182 4.25 -16.90 6.90
N PRO A 183 4.75 -18.15 6.93
CA PRO A 183 5.19 -18.77 8.17
C PRO A 183 6.35 -18.01 8.84
N ASP A 184 7.31 -17.51 8.04
CA ASP A 184 8.45 -16.72 8.49
C ASP A 184 8.01 -15.39 9.14
N LYS A 185 7.05 -14.70 8.54
CA LYS A 185 6.55 -13.41 9.06
C LYS A 185 5.77 -13.60 10.36
N ILE A 186 5.00 -14.68 10.46
CA ILE A 186 4.22 -14.99 11.67
C ILE A 186 5.14 -15.43 12.80
N LEU A 187 6.14 -16.26 12.51
CA LEU A 187 7.13 -16.65 13.50
C LEU A 187 7.89 -15.44 14.05
N ALA A 188 8.36 -14.55 13.15
CA ALA A 188 9.04 -13.32 13.56
C ALA A 188 8.15 -12.42 14.44
N MET A 189 6.84 -12.33 14.15
CA MET A 189 5.88 -11.60 15.00
C MET A 189 5.76 -12.21 16.38
N LYS A 190 5.67 -13.54 16.49
CA LYS A 190 5.56 -14.25 17.76
C LYS A 190 6.83 -14.08 18.61
N ILE A 191 8.01 -14.21 18.00
CA ILE A 191 9.29 -14.01 18.68
C ILE A 191 9.38 -12.57 19.21
N LYS A 192 9.06 -11.57 18.39
CA LYS A 192 9.09 -10.16 18.80
C LYS A 192 8.10 -9.89 19.94
N TYR A 193 6.91 -10.48 19.89
CA TYR A 193 5.93 -10.36 20.96
C TYR A 193 6.48 -10.96 22.27
N TYR A 194 7.03 -12.16 22.21
CA TYR A 194 7.61 -12.85 23.37
C TYR A 194 8.74 -12.05 24.02
N LEU A 195 9.69 -11.55 23.22
CA LEU A 195 10.82 -10.74 23.71
C LEU A 195 10.40 -9.40 24.33
N LYS A 196 9.24 -8.87 23.94
CA LYS A 196 8.71 -7.61 24.49
C LYS A 196 8.01 -7.80 25.84
N HIS A 197 7.42 -8.96 26.10
CA HIS A 197 6.58 -9.20 27.29
C HIS A 197 7.29 -10.03 28.37
N ASN A 198 8.50 -10.54 28.08
CA ASN A 198 9.33 -11.27 29.02
C ASN A 198 10.64 -10.51 29.37
N LYS A 199 10.64 -9.19 29.18
CA LYS A 199 11.57 -8.24 29.77
C LYS A 199 10.82 -7.39 30.80
#